data_00253b1fc88cbce7cc0e1d416cd933ca
#
_entry.id   00253b1fc88cbce7cc0e1d416cd933ca
#
_cell.length_a   1.000
_cell.length_b   1.000
_cell.length_c   1.000
_cell.angle_alpha   90.00
_cell.angle_beta   90.00
_cell.angle_gamma   90.00
#
_symmetry.space_group_name_H-M   'P 1'
#
loop_
_entity.id
_entity.type
_entity.pdbx_description
1 polymer ?
#
loop_
_entity_poly.entity_id
_entity_poly.type
_entity_poly.pdbx_seq_one_letter_code
_entity_poly.pdbx_strand_id
1 'polypeptide(L)'
;TSAVLSSRTFFVSQITISGSKTAKFCTIHDNHLVVSGDPSTPNTIYYSATGDIDSFSGTGSGSITLEDKVVGLKSFRNELFIFCQNSIFKLQNINNSSTIAVVPVTKNVGCVDGQTIQEIAGDLIFLAPDGFRTVAGTARIGDVELGTISQAIQPIINDIVAAKSTLQFSSVVIRDKSQYRMFYSTSTDTAATSKGIIGTLRPNGF
;
A
#
# COMPACT_ATOMS: atom_id res chain seq x y z
N THR A 1 -0.30 -36.39 31.07
CA THR A 1 -1.35 -35.34 31.01
C THR A 1 -1.47 -34.91 29.55
N SER A 2 -2.48 -35.46 28.86
CA SER A 2 -2.77 -35.07 27.46
C SER A 2 -3.42 -33.67 27.48
N ALA A 3 -2.76 -32.71 26.91
CA ALA A 3 -3.38 -31.41 26.62
C ALA A 3 -4.37 -31.62 25.46
N VAL A 4 -5.65 -31.58 25.75
CA VAL A 4 -6.70 -31.52 24.73
C VAL A 4 -6.63 -30.11 24.11
N LEU A 5 -6.07 -30.03 22.93
CA LEU A 5 -6.23 -28.85 22.08
C LEU A 5 -7.70 -28.77 21.69
N SER A 6 -8.44 -27.84 22.29
CA SER A 6 -9.79 -27.54 21.84
C SER A 6 -9.74 -27.21 20.35
N SER A 7 -10.53 -27.93 19.54
CA SER A 7 -10.66 -27.64 18.13
C SER A 7 -11.18 -26.20 17.96
N ARG A 8 -10.35 -25.31 17.46
CA ARG A 8 -10.80 -23.96 17.08
C ARG A 8 -11.45 -24.07 15.70
N THR A 9 -12.73 -23.81 15.65
CA THR A 9 -13.44 -23.73 14.37
C THR A 9 -13.15 -22.36 13.75
N PHE A 10 -12.53 -22.35 12.59
CA PHE A 10 -12.39 -21.15 11.77
C PHE A 10 -13.63 -21.05 10.88
N PHE A 11 -14.34 -19.95 10.99
CA PHE A 11 -15.40 -19.63 10.04
C PHE A 11 -14.77 -18.87 8.87
N VAL A 12 -14.97 -19.40 7.67
CA VAL A 12 -14.57 -18.74 6.43
C VAL A 12 -15.85 -18.30 5.74
N SER A 13 -16.06 -16.97 5.62
CA SER A 13 -17.13 -16.40 4.82
C SER A 13 -16.52 -15.77 3.57
N GLN A 14 -17.23 -15.92 2.45
CA GLN A 14 -16.86 -15.24 1.22
C GLN A 14 -17.46 -13.85 1.21
N ILE A 15 -16.60 -12.82 1.14
CA ILE A 15 -17.04 -11.44 0.93
C ILE A 15 -17.24 -11.23 -0.56
N THR A 16 -18.44 -10.80 -0.96
CA THR A 16 -18.75 -10.48 -2.35
C THR A 16 -18.73 -8.97 -2.54
N ILE A 17 -17.75 -8.48 -3.30
CA ILE A 17 -17.69 -7.09 -3.73
C ILE A 17 -18.71 -6.90 -4.85
N SER A 18 -19.42 -5.78 -4.88
CA SER A 18 -20.43 -5.45 -5.87
C SER A 18 -19.93 -5.73 -7.31
N GLY A 19 -20.72 -6.49 -8.07
CA GLY A 19 -20.36 -6.90 -9.43
C GLY A 19 -19.29 -8.02 -9.49
N SER A 20 -19.16 -8.85 -8.45
CA SER A 20 -18.22 -9.99 -8.39
C SER A 20 -16.78 -9.61 -8.70
N LYS A 21 -16.34 -8.48 -8.16
CA LYS A 21 -14.96 -7.97 -8.31
C LYS A 21 -13.98 -8.73 -7.44
N THR A 22 -12.75 -8.82 -7.89
CA THR A 22 -11.65 -9.39 -7.11
C THR A 22 -10.83 -8.29 -6.45
N ALA A 23 -10.30 -8.56 -5.27
CA ALA A 23 -9.44 -7.62 -4.57
C ALA A 23 -8.01 -8.16 -4.48
N LYS A 24 -7.03 -7.33 -4.84
CA LYS A 24 -5.61 -7.59 -4.63
C LYS A 24 -5.07 -6.86 -3.40
N PHE A 25 -5.65 -5.72 -3.09
CA PHE A 25 -5.26 -4.85 -1.98
C PHE A 25 -6.45 -4.63 -1.07
N CYS A 26 -6.21 -4.59 0.22
CA CYS A 26 -7.24 -4.24 1.21
C CYS A 26 -6.63 -3.47 2.38
N THR A 27 -7.44 -2.64 3.00
CA THR A 27 -7.13 -1.97 4.25
C THR A 27 -8.42 -1.61 4.99
N ILE A 28 -8.34 -1.46 6.31
CA ILE A 28 -9.46 -0.92 7.09
C ILE A 28 -9.19 0.56 7.31
N HIS A 29 -10.20 1.37 7.05
CA HIS A 29 -10.17 2.81 7.30
C HIS A 29 -11.56 3.30 7.70
N ASP A 30 -11.64 4.06 8.81
CA ASP A 30 -12.86 4.66 9.33
C ASP A 30 -14.09 3.70 9.39
N ASN A 31 -13.87 2.48 9.89
CA ASN A 31 -14.86 1.41 9.98
C ASN A 31 -15.38 0.88 8.62
N HIS A 32 -14.67 1.12 7.55
CA HIS A 32 -14.90 0.51 6.24
C HIS A 32 -13.77 -0.45 5.89
N LEU A 33 -14.11 -1.57 5.25
CA LEU A 33 -13.13 -2.34 4.49
C LEU A 33 -13.01 -1.70 3.11
N VAL A 34 -11.82 -1.21 2.79
CA VAL A 34 -11.52 -0.62 1.47
C VAL A 34 -10.66 -1.60 0.68
N VAL A 35 -11.06 -1.89 -0.54
CA VAL A 35 -10.43 -2.86 -1.42
C VAL A 35 -10.20 -2.30 -2.81
N SER A 36 -9.20 -2.83 -3.52
CA SER A 36 -8.89 -2.47 -4.91
C SER A 36 -8.06 -3.55 -5.59
N GLY A 37 -7.78 -3.36 -6.88
CA GLY A 37 -6.89 -4.21 -7.64
C GLY A 37 -7.60 -5.25 -8.51
N ASP A 38 -8.90 -5.09 -8.75
CA ASP A 38 -9.62 -5.88 -9.75
C ASP A 38 -9.05 -5.64 -11.15
N PRO A 39 -8.71 -6.69 -11.92
CA PRO A 39 -8.12 -6.54 -13.25
C PRO A 39 -9.00 -5.82 -14.27
N SER A 40 -10.33 -5.89 -14.11
CA SER A 40 -11.28 -5.23 -15.01
C SER A 40 -11.50 -3.75 -14.67
N THR A 41 -11.20 -3.36 -13.44
CA THR A 41 -11.33 -1.99 -12.92
C THR A 41 -10.13 -1.58 -12.07
N PRO A 42 -8.92 -1.57 -12.66
CA PRO A 42 -7.67 -1.46 -11.90
C PRO A 42 -7.46 -0.09 -11.23
N ASN A 43 -8.24 0.90 -11.61
CA ASN A 43 -8.22 2.25 -11.08
C ASN A 43 -9.38 2.56 -10.12
N THR A 44 -10.12 1.54 -9.69
CA THR A 44 -11.29 1.74 -8.82
C THR A 44 -11.02 1.17 -7.42
N ILE A 45 -11.37 1.93 -6.40
CA ILE A 45 -11.49 1.45 -5.03
C ILE A 45 -12.95 1.18 -4.71
N TYR A 46 -13.19 0.15 -3.92
CA TYR A 46 -14.50 -0.20 -3.38
C TYR A 46 -14.42 -0.15 -1.87
N TYR A 47 -15.46 0.34 -1.22
CA TYR A 47 -15.53 0.38 0.24
C TYR A 47 -16.85 -0.18 0.75
N SER A 48 -16.77 -0.91 1.85
CA SER A 48 -17.92 -1.55 2.49
C SER A 48 -18.84 -0.53 3.16
N ALA A 49 -19.98 -0.98 3.64
CA ALA A 49 -20.84 -0.19 4.51
C ALA A 49 -20.11 0.15 5.83
N THR A 50 -20.48 1.25 6.45
CA THR A 50 -19.88 1.71 7.71
C THR A 50 -20.18 0.70 8.83
N GLY A 51 -19.13 0.14 9.42
CA GLY A 51 -19.24 -0.83 10.52
C GLY A 51 -19.62 -2.25 10.09
N ASP A 52 -19.89 -2.49 8.79
CA ASP A 52 -20.18 -3.80 8.22
C ASP A 52 -19.21 -4.09 7.09
N ILE A 53 -18.08 -4.72 7.42
CA ILE A 53 -16.98 -4.99 6.49
C ILE A 53 -17.33 -6.03 5.43
N ASP A 54 -18.39 -6.81 5.63
CA ASP A 54 -18.81 -7.87 4.72
C ASP A 54 -19.81 -7.37 3.66
N SER A 55 -20.36 -6.17 3.83
CA SER A 55 -21.39 -5.60 2.95
C SER A 55 -20.84 -4.51 2.02
N PHE A 56 -20.80 -4.79 0.74
CA PHE A 56 -20.47 -3.82 -0.31
C PHE A 56 -21.69 -3.29 -1.09
N SER A 57 -22.89 -3.52 -0.55
CA SER A 57 -24.16 -3.03 -1.11
C SER A 57 -25.04 -2.31 -0.08
N GLY A 58 -24.62 -2.26 1.20
CA GLY A 58 -25.32 -1.59 2.29
C GLY A 58 -25.17 -0.07 2.25
N THR A 59 -25.91 0.60 3.12
CA THR A 59 -25.84 2.06 3.30
C THR A 59 -24.42 2.48 3.68
N GLY A 60 -23.87 3.46 2.99
CA GLY A 60 -22.50 3.95 3.21
C GLY A 60 -21.44 3.19 2.42
N SER A 61 -21.78 2.10 1.71
CA SER A 61 -20.87 1.47 0.76
C SER A 61 -20.81 2.21 -0.58
N GLY A 62 -19.75 2.00 -1.33
CA GLY A 62 -19.63 2.62 -2.65
C GLY A 62 -18.33 2.28 -3.36
N SER A 63 -18.10 3.00 -4.45
CA SER A 63 -16.88 2.91 -5.23
C SER A 63 -16.44 4.27 -5.74
N ILE A 64 -15.14 4.45 -5.91
CA ILE A 64 -14.55 5.66 -6.48
C ILE A 64 -13.55 5.24 -7.54
N THR A 65 -13.70 5.79 -8.72
CA THR A 65 -12.77 5.59 -9.84
C THR A 65 -11.78 6.75 -9.90
N LEU A 66 -10.50 6.40 -9.97
CA LEU A 66 -9.38 7.32 -10.05
C LEU A 66 -8.89 7.49 -11.49
N GLU A 67 -8.03 8.48 -11.71
CA GLU A 67 -7.40 8.73 -13.00
C GLU A 67 -6.29 7.71 -13.32
N ASP A 68 -5.76 7.00 -12.30
CA ASP A 68 -4.57 6.17 -12.42
C ASP A 68 -4.77 4.80 -11.74
N LYS A 69 -4.00 3.81 -12.16
CA LYS A 69 -4.07 2.43 -11.65
C LYS A 69 -3.62 2.35 -10.20
N VAL A 70 -4.48 1.81 -9.33
CA VAL A 70 -4.16 1.57 -7.93
C VAL A 70 -3.18 0.40 -7.79
N VAL A 71 -2.13 0.60 -7.00
CA VAL A 71 -1.13 -0.41 -6.67
C VAL A 71 -0.99 -0.69 -5.18
N GLY A 72 -1.61 0.13 -4.33
CA GLY A 72 -1.62 -0.11 -2.88
C GLY A 72 -2.54 0.83 -2.14
N LEU A 73 -2.95 0.41 -0.95
CA LEU A 73 -3.81 1.17 -0.04
C LEU A 73 -3.16 1.17 1.35
N LYS A 74 -3.19 2.30 2.03
CA LYS A 74 -2.69 2.41 3.42
C LYS A 74 -3.48 3.44 4.21
N SER A 75 -4.09 3.01 5.30
CA SER A 75 -4.66 3.92 6.30
C SER A 75 -3.53 4.44 7.18
N PHE A 76 -3.41 5.76 7.30
CA PHE A 76 -2.36 6.41 8.05
C PHE A 76 -2.81 7.80 8.52
N ARG A 77 -2.67 8.09 9.81
CA ARG A 77 -3.04 9.37 10.45
C ARG A 77 -4.46 9.85 10.12
N ASN A 78 -5.44 8.95 10.24
CA ASN A 78 -6.86 9.21 9.91
C ASN A 78 -7.12 9.62 8.45
N GLU A 79 -6.18 9.38 7.55
CA GLU A 79 -6.36 9.55 6.10
C GLU A 79 -6.11 8.22 5.39
N LEU A 80 -6.86 7.93 4.34
CA LEU A 80 -6.60 6.80 3.48
C LEU A 80 -5.73 7.24 2.31
N PHE A 81 -4.49 6.76 2.29
CA PHE A 81 -3.58 6.97 1.16
C PHE A 81 -3.80 5.90 0.11
N ILE A 82 -3.98 6.33 -1.13
CA ILE A 82 -4.18 5.50 -2.31
C ILE A 82 -2.95 5.71 -3.19
N PHE A 83 -2.12 4.67 -3.24
CA PHE A 83 -0.92 4.67 -4.08
C PHE A 83 -1.27 4.13 -5.45
N CYS A 84 -1.02 4.94 -6.47
CA CYS A 84 -1.21 4.59 -7.85
C CYS A 84 0.13 4.41 -8.59
N GLN A 85 0.08 4.02 -9.84
CA GLN A 85 1.28 3.73 -10.63
C GLN A 85 2.13 4.98 -10.87
N ASN A 86 1.51 6.17 -11.05
CA ASN A 86 2.19 7.42 -11.34
C ASN A 86 1.78 8.57 -10.41
N SER A 87 0.90 8.31 -9.44
CA SER A 87 0.30 9.33 -8.58
C SER A 87 0.01 8.78 -7.19
N ILE A 88 -0.20 9.66 -6.23
CA ILE A 88 -0.67 9.32 -4.88
C ILE A 88 -1.82 10.25 -4.54
N PHE A 89 -2.91 9.67 -4.07
CA PHE A 89 -4.08 10.39 -3.59
C PHE A 89 -4.33 10.10 -2.12
N LYS A 90 -5.14 10.94 -1.51
CA LYS A 90 -5.75 10.66 -0.22
C LYS A 90 -7.26 10.79 -0.31
N LEU A 91 -7.96 9.87 0.35
CA LEU A 91 -9.40 9.91 0.48
C LEU A 91 -9.76 10.53 1.82
N GLN A 92 -10.68 11.47 1.79
CA GLN A 92 -11.20 12.18 2.97
C GLN A 92 -12.69 11.97 3.10
N ASN A 93 -13.19 11.96 4.34
CA ASN A 93 -14.61 11.93 4.67
C ASN A 93 -15.36 10.72 4.08
N ILE A 94 -14.78 9.53 4.12
CA ILE A 94 -15.39 8.31 3.58
C ILE A 94 -16.79 8.03 4.17
N ASN A 95 -17.04 8.43 5.42
CA ASN A 95 -18.32 8.26 6.11
C ASN A 95 -19.42 9.23 5.65
N ASN A 96 -19.12 10.20 4.79
CA ASN A 96 -20.09 11.21 4.38
C ASN A 96 -20.10 11.33 2.85
N SER A 97 -21.13 10.74 2.23
CA SER A 97 -21.30 10.72 0.78
C SER A 97 -21.40 12.10 0.12
N SER A 98 -21.76 13.14 0.90
CA SER A 98 -21.86 14.51 0.38
C SER A 98 -20.53 15.25 0.40
N THR A 99 -19.56 14.83 1.21
CA THR A 99 -18.27 15.50 1.39
C THR A 99 -17.07 14.60 1.13
N ILE A 100 -17.30 13.35 0.74
CA ILE A 100 -16.24 12.43 0.33
C ILE A 100 -15.44 13.03 -0.82
N ALA A 101 -14.13 13.09 -0.68
CA ALA A 101 -13.25 13.72 -1.65
C ALA A 101 -11.94 12.97 -1.83
N VAL A 102 -11.52 12.86 -3.08
CA VAL A 102 -10.18 12.40 -3.44
C VAL A 102 -9.30 13.60 -3.69
N VAL A 103 -8.26 13.74 -2.89
CA VAL A 103 -7.33 14.87 -2.97
C VAL A 103 -5.97 14.36 -3.44
N PRO A 104 -5.37 14.93 -4.48
CA PRO A 104 -4.03 14.54 -4.92
C PRO A 104 -2.98 14.96 -3.89
N VAL A 105 -2.08 14.04 -3.54
CA VAL A 105 -0.85 14.31 -2.80
C VAL A 105 0.27 14.64 -3.79
N THR A 106 0.37 13.84 -4.86
CA THR A 106 1.25 14.10 -5.99
C THR A 106 0.68 13.44 -7.25
N LYS A 107 0.92 14.07 -8.41
CA LYS A 107 0.54 13.54 -9.74
C LYS A 107 1.73 13.07 -10.58
N ASN A 108 2.95 13.16 -10.05
CA ASN A 108 4.17 12.89 -10.80
C ASN A 108 5.03 11.76 -10.20
N VAL A 109 4.64 11.26 -9.04
CA VAL A 109 5.35 10.19 -8.35
C VAL A 109 4.35 9.16 -7.89
N GLY A 110 4.52 7.93 -8.34
CA GLY A 110 3.72 6.79 -7.95
C GLY A 110 4.51 5.73 -7.21
N CYS A 111 3.88 4.60 -6.97
CA CYS A 111 4.45 3.47 -6.25
C CYS A 111 4.65 2.28 -7.19
N VAL A 112 5.77 1.58 -7.03
CA VAL A 112 6.10 0.39 -7.84
C VAL A 112 5.25 -0.80 -7.43
N ASP A 113 5.11 -1.04 -6.13
CA ASP A 113 4.29 -2.13 -5.58
C ASP A 113 3.80 -1.80 -4.17
N GLY A 114 2.54 -2.13 -3.89
CA GLY A 114 1.89 -1.85 -2.61
C GLY A 114 2.51 -2.58 -1.42
N GLN A 115 3.20 -3.72 -1.64
CA GLN A 115 3.88 -4.45 -0.58
C GLN A 115 5.16 -3.74 -0.09
N THR A 116 5.59 -2.69 -0.78
CA THR A 116 6.73 -1.87 -0.36
C THR A 116 6.34 -0.74 0.59
N ILE A 117 5.03 -0.49 0.78
CA ILE A 117 4.52 0.62 1.60
C ILE A 117 4.56 0.24 3.08
N GLN A 118 5.33 0.97 3.87
CA GLN A 118 5.42 0.78 5.32
C GLN A 118 5.42 2.11 6.07
N GLU A 119 4.99 2.03 7.33
CA GLU A 119 5.09 3.17 8.27
C GLU A 119 6.40 3.08 9.05
N ILE A 120 7.20 4.13 8.97
CA ILE A 120 8.43 4.28 9.75
C ILE A 120 8.61 5.74 10.21
N ALA A 121 8.96 5.92 11.47
CA ALA A 121 9.23 7.25 12.06
C ALA A 121 8.10 8.27 11.85
N GLY A 122 6.85 7.80 11.82
CA GLY A 122 5.69 8.67 11.66
C GLY A 122 5.48 9.18 10.23
N ASP A 123 6.06 8.53 9.23
CA ASP A 123 5.80 8.78 7.80
C ASP A 123 5.60 7.44 7.07
N LEU A 124 5.12 7.50 5.83
CA LEU A 124 5.01 6.34 4.95
C LEU A 124 6.20 6.31 4.00
N ILE A 125 6.97 5.22 4.03
CA ILE A 125 8.02 4.93 3.06
C ILE A 125 7.47 3.98 1.98
N PHE A 126 7.88 4.16 0.74
CA PHE A 126 7.49 3.32 -0.39
C PHE A 126 8.58 3.32 -1.47
N LEU A 127 8.54 2.32 -2.35
CA LEU A 127 9.39 2.27 -3.54
C LEU A 127 8.71 3.00 -4.69
N ALA A 128 9.27 4.13 -5.09
CA ALA A 128 8.90 4.85 -6.30
C ALA A 128 9.76 4.38 -7.50
N PRO A 129 9.38 4.74 -8.74
CA PRO A 129 10.15 4.36 -9.94
C PRO A 129 11.61 4.82 -9.93
N ASP A 130 11.92 5.87 -9.21
CA ASP A 130 13.26 6.46 -9.11
C ASP A 130 13.96 6.20 -7.77
N GLY A 131 13.34 5.44 -6.87
CA GLY A 131 13.95 5.03 -5.61
C GLY A 131 13.00 5.06 -4.43
N PHE A 132 13.53 4.83 -3.23
CA PHE A 132 12.73 4.95 -2.03
C PHE A 132 12.41 6.41 -1.71
N ARG A 133 11.15 6.66 -1.38
CA ARG A 133 10.62 7.97 -1.02
C ARG A 133 9.73 7.90 0.21
N THR A 134 9.50 9.05 0.82
CA THR A 134 8.48 9.19 1.85
C THR A 134 7.34 10.07 1.38
N VAL A 135 6.15 9.88 1.97
CA VAL A 135 4.97 10.67 1.60
C VAL A 135 5.14 12.13 2.01
N ALA A 136 5.66 12.41 3.21
CA ALA A 136 5.90 13.78 3.65
C ALA A 136 6.97 14.47 2.80
N GLY A 137 8.02 13.76 2.40
CA GLY A 137 9.02 14.25 1.46
C GLY A 137 8.41 14.59 0.10
N THR A 138 7.54 13.71 -0.41
CA THR A 138 6.87 13.87 -1.71
C THR A 138 5.85 15.02 -1.70
N ALA A 139 5.10 15.19 -0.61
CA ALA A 139 4.07 16.24 -0.49
C ALA A 139 4.65 17.66 -0.33
N ARG A 140 5.90 17.79 0.12
CA ARG A 140 6.58 19.09 0.25
C ARG A 140 7.11 19.64 -1.06
N ILE A 141 7.08 18.87 -2.12
CA ILE A 141 7.71 19.21 -3.38
C ILE A 141 6.72 19.96 -4.27
N GLY A 142 6.53 21.24 -3.94
CA GLY A 142 6.21 22.24 -4.96
C GLY A 142 7.46 22.76 -5.68
N ASP A 143 8.68 22.40 -5.21
CA ASP A 143 9.95 22.92 -5.74
C ASP A 143 11.13 21.96 -5.52
N VAL A 144 11.64 21.46 -6.59
CA VAL A 144 13.02 21.20 -7.09
C VAL A 144 13.91 20.14 -6.50
N GLU A 145 13.79 19.52 -5.35
CA GLU A 145 14.65 18.35 -5.05
C GLU A 145 13.87 17.13 -4.57
N LEU A 146 13.58 16.27 -5.52
CA LEU A 146 13.11 14.91 -5.33
C LEU A 146 14.23 14.03 -4.70
N GLY A 147 14.57 14.30 -3.44
CA GLY A 147 15.55 13.51 -2.72
C GLY A 147 15.05 12.08 -2.55
N THR A 148 15.56 11.15 -3.36
CA THR A 148 15.43 9.73 -3.05
C THR A 148 16.37 9.39 -1.91
N ILE A 149 15.86 8.69 -0.91
CA ILE A 149 16.67 8.24 0.23
C ILE A 149 17.60 7.08 -0.15
N SER A 150 17.55 6.61 -1.38
CA SER A 150 18.29 5.45 -1.90
C SER A 150 19.37 5.80 -2.91
N GLN A 151 19.83 7.04 -3.00
CA GLN A 151 20.85 7.46 -3.99
C GLN A 151 22.11 6.60 -4.00
N ALA A 152 22.56 6.17 -2.82
CA ALA A 152 23.78 5.34 -2.71
C ALA A 152 23.67 3.96 -3.39
N ILE A 153 22.45 3.47 -3.62
CA ILE A 153 22.18 2.15 -4.24
C ILE A 153 21.35 2.28 -5.52
N GLN A 154 21.37 3.45 -6.15
CA GLN A 154 20.55 3.75 -7.33
C GLN A 154 20.67 2.72 -8.47
N PRO A 155 21.85 2.19 -8.82
CA PRO A 155 21.95 1.15 -9.84
C PRO A 155 21.13 -0.10 -9.52
N ILE A 156 21.15 -0.54 -8.25
CA ILE A 156 20.37 -1.70 -7.79
C ILE A 156 18.87 -1.40 -7.88
N ILE A 157 18.45 -0.19 -7.51
CA ILE A 157 17.05 0.23 -7.62
C ILE A 157 16.58 0.22 -9.07
N ASN A 158 17.38 0.73 -9.98
CA ASN A 158 17.04 0.75 -11.40
C ASN A 158 16.81 -0.66 -11.95
N ASP A 159 17.66 -1.62 -11.58
CA ASP A 159 17.51 -3.03 -11.96
C ASP A 159 16.22 -3.64 -11.40
N ILE A 160 15.90 -3.36 -10.13
CA ILE A 160 14.67 -3.83 -9.48
C ILE A 160 13.43 -3.24 -10.17
N VAL A 161 13.44 -1.95 -10.45
CA VAL A 161 12.29 -1.27 -11.10
C VAL A 161 12.12 -1.77 -12.54
N ALA A 162 13.21 -2.00 -13.27
CA ALA A 162 13.15 -2.56 -14.61
C ALA A 162 12.55 -3.97 -14.63
N ALA A 163 12.84 -4.79 -13.61
CA ALA A 163 12.37 -6.16 -13.47
C ALA A 163 11.02 -6.29 -12.70
N LYS A 164 10.37 -5.19 -12.31
CA LYS A 164 9.21 -5.19 -11.39
C LYS A 164 8.06 -6.12 -11.78
N SER A 165 7.84 -6.37 -13.07
CA SER A 165 6.76 -7.23 -13.55
C SER A 165 6.97 -8.71 -13.24
N THR A 166 8.20 -9.13 -12.99
CA THR A 166 8.59 -10.52 -12.68
C THR A 166 8.93 -10.72 -11.21
N LEU A 167 9.03 -9.63 -10.45
CA LEU A 167 9.38 -9.65 -9.04
C LEU A 167 8.15 -9.67 -8.14
N GLN A 168 8.27 -10.40 -7.05
CA GLN A 168 7.38 -10.35 -5.91
C GLN A 168 8.08 -9.57 -4.80
N PHE A 169 7.37 -8.64 -4.18
CA PHE A 169 7.88 -7.80 -3.12
C PHE A 169 7.26 -8.16 -1.78
N SER A 170 8.03 -7.99 -0.73
CA SER A 170 7.56 -8.03 0.65
C SER A 170 8.40 -7.07 1.47
N SER A 171 7.80 -6.36 2.40
CA SER A 171 8.54 -5.46 3.26
C SER A 171 8.07 -5.51 4.71
N VAL A 172 8.94 -5.14 5.61
CA VAL A 172 8.68 -5.08 7.04
C VAL A 172 9.48 -3.97 7.69
N VAL A 173 8.92 -3.37 8.73
CA VAL A 173 9.64 -2.43 9.60
C VAL A 173 9.96 -3.11 10.93
N ILE A 174 11.23 -3.07 11.29
CA ILE A 174 11.72 -3.51 12.60
C ILE A 174 11.91 -2.26 13.45
N ARG A 175 10.91 -1.96 14.28
CA ARG A 175 10.84 -0.71 15.06
C ARG A 175 12.01 -0.56 16.04
N ASP A 176 12.38 -1.63 16.75
CA ASP A 176 13.47 -1.65 17.73
C ASP A 176 14.82 -1.28 17.12
N LYS A 177 14.99 -1.51 15.83
CA LYS A 177 16.21 -1.21 15.08
C LYS A 177 16.08 0.01 14.19
N SER A 178 14.91 0.63 14.14
CA SER A 178 14.59 1.71 13.20
C SER A 178 14.94 1.33 11.76
N GLN A 179 14.61 0.10 11.37
CA GLN A 179 14.97 -0.47 10.08
C GLN A 179 13.72 -0.73 9.23
N TYR A 180 13.78 -0.29 7.98
CA TYR A 180 12.94 -0.77 6.90
C TYR A 180 13.68 -1.87 6.15
N ARG A 181 13.02 -3.00 5.92
CA ARG A 181 13.56 -4.12 5.14
C ARG A 181 12.61 -4.46 4.03
N MET A 182 13.12 -4.47 2.80
CA MET A 182 12.39 -4.93 1.62
C MET A 182 13.07 -6.17 1.06
N PHE A 183 12.27 -7.19 0.78
CA PHE A 183 12.71 -8.41 0.12
C PHE A 183 12.07 -8.48 -1.26
N TYR A 184 12.79 -9.02 -2.21
CA TYR A 184 12.29 -9.26 -3.55
C TYR A 184 12.84 -10.57 -4.12
N SER A 185 12.01 -11.26 -4.89
CA SER A 185 12.32 -12.54 -5.49
C SER A 185 11.54 -12.74 -6.78
N THR A 186 12.04 -13.60 -7.65
CA THR A 186 11.28 -14.14 -8.78
C THR A 186 10.49 -15.37 -8.34
N SER A 187 9.56 -15.86 -9.18
CA SER A 187 8.81 -17.08 -8.90
C SER A 187 9.67 -18.35 -8.84
N THR A 188 10.91 -18.28 -9.35
CA THR A 188 11.88 -19.40 -9.36
C THR A 188 12.89 -19.33 -8.23
N ASP A 189 12.94 -18.21 -7.49
CA ASP A 189 13.84 -18.08 -6.35
C ASP A 189 13.39 -18.94 -5.17
N THR A 190 14.36 -19.43 -4.44
CA THR A 190 14.16 -20.09 -3.15
C THR A 190 14.41 -19.10 -2.00
N ALA A 191 14.13 -19.50 -0.78
CA ALA A 191 14.45 -18.68 0.40
C ALA A 191 15.96 -18.34 0.49
N ALA A 192 16.83 -19.18 -0.07
CA ALA A 192 18.26 -18.97 -0.07
C ALA A 192 18.73 -17.98 -1.17
N THR A 193 17.94 -17.78 -2.23
CA THR A 193 18.29 -16.91 -3.36
C THR A 193 17.53 -15.58 -3.36
N SER A 194 16.53 -15.41 -2.51
CA SER A 194 15.82 -14.15 -2.32
C SER A 194 16.77 -13.04 -1.90
N LYS A 195 16.58 -11.86 -2.46
CA LYS A 195 17.39 -10.67 -2.21
C LYS A 195 16.67 -9.69 -1.29
N GLY A 196 17.41 -8.84 -0.59
CA GLY A 196 16.84 -7.85 0.28
C GLY A 196 17.66 -6.57 0.38
N ILE A 197 16.96 -5.48 0.65
CA ILE A 197 17.52 -4.17 0.95
C ILE A 197 17.15 -3.82 2.38
N ILE A 198 18.12 -3.31 3.15
CA ILE A 198 17.93 -2.85 4.51
C ILE A 198 18.28 -1.37 4.57
N GLY A 199 17.29 -0.56 4.88
CA GLY A 199 17.47 0.85 5.22
C GLY A 199 17.41 1.03 6.73
N THR A 200 18.39 1.71 7.32
CA THR A 200 18.40 2.05 8.76
C THR A 200 18.24 3.55 8.91
N LEU A 201 17.16 3.96 9.55
CA LEU A 201 16.94 5.37 9.88
C LEU A 201 17.92 5.81 10.97
N ARG A 202 18.68 6.86 10.68
CA ARG A 202 19.62 7.51 11.61
C ARG A 202 19.11 8.92 11.91
N PRO A 203 19.65 9.61 12.96
CA PRO A 203 19.27 11.00 13.25
C PRO A 203 19.37 11.96 12.06
N ASN A 204 20.25 11.66 11.11
CA ASN A 204 20.47 12.47 9.90
C ASN A 204 19.76 11.92 8.64
N GLY A 205 18.82 11.00 8.81
CA GLY A 205 18.10 10.33 7.72
C GLY A 205 18.53 8.88 7.47
N PHE A 206 18.18 8.35 6.31
CA PHE A 206 18.57 6.98 5.88
C PHE A 206 19.99 6.92 5.35
#